data_bdd28339846bd4e49e86b512f9d50f44
#
_entry.id   bdd28339846bd4e49e86b512f9d50f44
#
_cell.length_a   1.000
_cell.length_b   1.000
_cell.length_c   1.000
_cell.angle_alpha   90.00
_cell.angle_beta   90.00
_cell.angle_gamma   90.00
#
_symmetry.space_group_name_H-M   'P 1'
#
loop_
_entity.id
_entity.type
_entity.pdbx_description
1 polymer ?
#
loop_
_entity_poly.entity_id
_entity_poly.type
_entity_poly.pdbx_seq_one_letter_code
_entity_poly.pdbx_strand_id
1 'polypeptide(L)'
;MTLFWRQGYEATSLDDLTRAMDLSRSSFYGCFGSKHDVLLAAIQRYNDSRFALLQQLVAGEPDPGRALRAAVVAISNSRGSREGCFLINSTVELAPHDSEVEGLSRRHLERLEGLLAGLLARQAGGEVDEVTAARARGLLAIAFGACVMHKAGTAPAAIDDLLAAAEPLMR
;
A
#
# COMPACT_ATOMS: atom_id res chain seq x y z
N MET A 1 -1.18 15.09 1.65
CA MET A 1 -0.78 13.81 1.05
C MET A 1 0.00 13.98 -0.25
N THR A 2 -0.55 14.62 -1.29
CA THR A 2 0.06 14.69 -2.63
C THR A 2 1.49 15.26 -2.64
N LEU A 3 1.79 16.26 -1.82
CA LEU A 3 3.15 16.82 -1.71
C LEU A 3 4.14 15.77 -1.19
N PHE A 4 3.84 15.13 -0.05
CA PHE A 4 4.69 14.06 0.47
C PHE A 4 4.88 12.90 -0.52
N TRP A 5 3.83 12.56 -1.28
CA TRP A 5 3.92 11.47 -2.24
C TRP A 5 4.89 11.77 -3.40
N ARG A 6 4.89 13.03 -3.89
CA ARG A 6 5.68 13.44 -5.05
C ARG A 6 7.13 13.74 -4.72
N GLN A 7 7.38 14.41 -3.61
CA GLN A 7 8.71 14.93 -3.28
C GLN A 7 9.32 14.35 -2.00
N GLY A 8 8.60 13.50 -1.28
CA GLY A 8 9.04 12.92 -0.01
C GLY A 8 8.80 13.83 1.20
N TYR A 9 9.09 13.31 2.37
CA TYR A 9 8.89 14.02 3.64
C TYR A 9 9.92 15.13 3.83
N GLU A 10 11.21 14.81 3.67
CA GLU A 10 12.28 15.77 3.94
C GLU A 10 12.19 17.01 3.05
N ALA A 11 11.95 16.83 1.74
CA ALA A 11 11.87 17.92 0.79
C ALA A 11 10.56 18.74 0.88
N THR A 12 9.56 18.27 1.63
CA THR A 12 8.30 19.00 1.83
C THR A 12 8.46 20.00 2.98
N SER A 13 8.43 21.29 2.68
CA SER A 13 8.50 22.35 3.69
C SER A 13 7.14 22.62 4.34
N LEU A 14 7.17 23.27 5.54
CA LEU A 14 5.95 23.78 6.16
C LEU A 14 5.23 24.79 5.26
N ASP A 15 5.98 25.63 4.54
CA ASP A 15 5.41 26.62 3.64
C ASP A 15 4.71 25.98 2.44
N ASP A 16 5.22 24.86 1.93
CA ASP A 16 4.53 24.10 0.90
C ASP A 16 3.20 23.55 1.40
N LEU A 17 3.18 23.02 2.64
CA LEU A 17 1.96 22.49 3.26
C LEU A 17 0.94 23.59 3.52
N THR A 18 1.34 24.70 4.15
CA THR A 18 0.45 25.82 4.46
C THR A 18 -0.13 26.44 3.19
N ARG A 19 0.68 26.61 2.15
CA ARG A 19 0.23 27.08 0.84
C ARG A 19 -0.76 26.12 0.17
N ALA A 20 -0.46 24.81 0.20
CA ALA A 20 -1.33 23.82 -0.42
C ALA A 20 -2.65 23.60 0.32
N MET A 21 -2.72 23.96 1.60
CA MET A 21 -3.92 23.85 2.44
C MET A 21 -4.67 25.18 2.58
N ASP A 22 -4.12 26.27 2.02
CA ASP A 22 -4.62 27.65 2.19
C ASP A 22 -4.75 28.03 3.69
N LEU A 23 -3.72 27.72 4.49
CA LEU A 23 -3.67 27.97 5.92
C LEU A 23 -2.55 28.92 6.28
N SER A 24 -2.77 29.77 7.31
CA SER A 24 -1.67 30.42 8.00
C SER A 24 -0.83 29.43 8.79
N ARG A 25 0.42 29.76 9.11
CA ARG A 25 1.26 28.91 9.98
C ARG A 25 0.62 28.67 11.34
N SER A 26 -0.02 29.69 11.95
CA SER A 26 -0.67 29.53 13.25
C SER A 26 -1.89 28.59 13.16
N SER A 27 -2.69 28.71 12.09
CA SER A 27 -3.81 27.80 11.83
C SER A 27 -3.33 26.36 11.61
N PHE A 28 -2.22 26.19 10.86
CA PHE A 28 -1.62 24.88 10.66
C PHE A 28 -1.24 24.20 11.96
N TYR A 29 -0.49 24.90 12.83
CA TYR A 29 -0.11 24.35 14.14
C TYR A 29 -1.31 24.11 15.05
N GLY A 30 -2.31 24.96 15.01
CA GLY A 30 -3.55 24.77 15.78
C GLY A 30 -4.37 23.55 15.33
N CYS A 31 -4.32 23.20 14.02
CA CYS A 31 -5.06 22.06 13.48
C CYS A 31 -4.31 20.73 13.56
N PHE A 32 -2.98 20.73 13.31
CA PHE A 32 -2.23 19.51 13.06
C PHE A 32 -1.07 19.27 14.07
N GLY A 33 -0.63 20.29 14.79
CA GLY A 33 0.51 20.20 15.71
C GLY A 33 1.86 20.28 15.00
N SER A 34 2.17 19.39 14.05
CA SER A 34 3.48 19.35 13.38
C SER A 34 3.37 18.88 11.92
N LYS A 35 4.45 19.04 11.14
CA LYS A 35 4.61 18.44 9.81
C LYS A 35 4.52 16.92 9.88
N HIS A 36 5.08 16.34 10.95
CA HIS A 36 5.07 14.90 11.19
C HIS A 36 3.65 14.37 11.45
N ASP A 37 2.85 15.05 12.27
CA ASP A 37 1.46 14.65 12.52
C ASP A 37 0.62 14.66 11.23
N VAL A 38 0.86 15.64 10.34
CA VAL A 38 0.22 15.68 9.02
C VAL A 38 0.65 14.48 8.16
N LEU A 39 1.92 14.07 8.23
CA LEU A 39 2.39 12.88 7.51
C LEU A 39 1.70 11.62 8.03
N LEU A 40 1.70 11.41 9.35
CA LEU A 40 1.06 10.24 9.97
C LEU A 40 -0.43 10.15 9.60
N ALA A 41 -1.15 11.27 9.70
CA ALA A 41 -2.55 11.35 9.29
C ALA A 41 -2.73 11.05 7.77
N ALA A 42 -1.80 11.51 6.94
CA ALA A 42 -1.83 11.24 5.50
C ALA A 42 -1.59 9.76 5.18
N ILE A 43 -0.62 9.11 5.85
CA ILE A 43 -0.34 7.68 5.71
C ILE A 43 -1.55 6.87 6.18
N GLN A 44 -2.09 7.16 7.36
CA GLN A 44 -3.25 6.46 7.90
C GLN A 44 -4.45 6.55 6.94
N ARG A 45 -4.79 7.76 6.48
CA ARG A 45 -5.89 7.98 5.53
C ARG A 45 -5.67 7.24 4.20
N TYR A 46 -4.43 7.24 3.69
CA TYR A 46 -4.08 6.49 2.48
C TYR A 46 -4.32 4.99 2.68
N ASN A 47 -3.77 4.44 3.75
CA ASN A 47 -3.89 3.01 4.08
C ASN A 47 -5.36 2.60 4.20
N ASP A 48 -6.17 3.36 4.93
CA ASP A 48 -7.57 3.03 5.16
C ASP A 48 -8.39 3.13 3.87
N SER A 49 -8.18 4.18 3.06
CA SER A 49 -8.90 4.34 1.80
C SER A 49 -8.53 3.25 0.79
N ARG A 50 -7.25 2.89 0.68
CA ARG A 50 -6.79 1.82 -0.23
C ARG A 50 -7.28 0.45 0.20
N PHE A 51 -7.27 0.18 1.51
CA PHE A 51 -7.79 -1.07 2.04
C PHE A 51 -9.30 -1.21 1.86
N ALA A 52 -10.07 -0.15 2.08
CA ALA A 52 -11.50 -0.15 1.85
C ALA A 52 -11.86 -0.43 0.37
N LEU A 53 -11.13 0.20 -0.58
CA LEU A 53 -11.29 -0.09 -2.01
C LEU A 53 -10.97 -1.55 -2.34
N LEU A 54 -9.92 -2.10 -1.75
CA LEU A 54 -9.52 -3.49 -1.93
C LEU A 54 -10.59 -4.45 -1.38
N GLN A 55 -11.14 -4.16 -0.21
CA GLN A 55 -12.24 -4.95 0.38
C GLN A 55 -13.49 -4.93 -0.52
N GLN A 56 -13.86 -3.78 -1.08
CA GLN A 56 -14.96 -3.67 -2.01
C GLN A 56 -14.73 -4.49 -3.29
N LEU A 57 -13.51 -4.42 -3.85
CA LEU A 57 -13.11 -5.22 -5.02
C LEU A 57 -13.30 -6.72 -4.76
N VAL A 58 -12.78 -7.20 -3.64
CA VAL A 58 -12.85 -8.62 -3.24
C VAL A 58 -14.29 -9.05 -2.92
N ALA A 59 -15.09 -8.21 -2.27
CA ALA A 59 -16.48 -8.51 -1.96
C ALA A 59 -17.37 -8.60 -3.22
N GLY A 60 -17.00 -7.90 -4.28
CA GLY A 60 -17.71 -7.94 -5.58
C GLY A 60 -17.40 -9.18 -6.42
N GLU A 61 -16.42 -10.01 -6.05
CA GLU A 61 -16.03 -11.21 -6.81
C GLU A 61 -16.32 -12.48 -5.98
N PRO A 62 -17.31 -13.30 -6.38
CA PRO A 62 -17.70 -14.52 -5.65
C PRO A 62 -16.62 -15.62 -5.67
N ASP A 63 -15.86 -15.74 -6.76
CA ASP A 63 -14.79 -16.74 -6.88
C ASP A 63 -13.54 -16.29 -6.13
N PRO A 64 -13.10 -17.04 -5.09
CA PRO A 64 -11.98 -16.60 -4.26
C PRO A 64 -10.64 -16.55 -5.03
N GLY A 65 -10.44 -17.39 -6.04
CA GLY A 65 -9.24 -17.38 -6.87
C GLY A 65 -9.19 -16.15 -7.78
N ARG A 66 -10.32 -15.74 -8.37
CA ARG A 66 -10.41 -14.49 -9.13
C ARG A 66 -10.27 -13.26 -8.22
N ALA A 67 -10.90 -13.30 -7.05
CA ALA A 67 -10.75 -12.24 -6.04
C ALA A 67 -9.29 -12.06 -5.60
N LEU A 68 -8.58 -13.18 -5.37
CA LEU A 68 -7.16 -13.17 -5.00
C LEU A 68 -6.29 -12.53 -6.10
N ARG A 69 -6.47 -12.94 -7.37
CA ARG A 69 -5.74 -12.34 -8.51
C ARG A 69 -6.02 -10.85 -8.63
N ALA A 70 -7.30 -10.46 -8.55
CA ALA A 70 -7.70 -9.06 -8.60
C ALA A 70 -7.08 -8.24 -7.47
N ALA A 71 -7.01 -8.80 -6.25
CA ALA A 71 -6.39 -8.17 -5.10
C ALA A 71 -4.88 -7.97 -5.31
N VAL A 72 -4.14 -8.99 -5.77
CA VAL A 72 -2.69 -8.89 -6.04
C VAL A 72 -2.40 -7.83 -7.10
N VAL A 73 -3.17 -7.81 -8.20
CA VAL A 73 -3.04 -6.77 -9.25
C VAL A 73 -3.35 -5.38 -8.69
N ALA A 74 -4.39 -5.23 -7.87
CA ALA A 74 -4.73 -3.94 -7.25
C ALA A 74 -3.65 -3.45 -6.27
N ILE A 75 -3.07 -4.34 -5.46
CA ILE A 75 -1.97 -4.02 -4.55
C ILE A 75 -0.71 -3.62 -5.33
N SER A 76 -0.40 -4.28 -6.44
CA SER A 76 0.75 -3.97 -7.27
C SER A 76 0.71 -2.55 -7.86
N ASN A 77 -0.46 -1.92 -7.93
CA ASN A 77 -0.67 -0.61 -8.55
C ASN A 77 -0.04 -0.49 -9.96
N SER A 78 0.17 -1.63 -10.63
CA SER A 78 0.86 -1.71 -11.92
C SER A 78 0.14 -1.01 -13.08
N ARG A 79 -1.14 -0.69 -12.87
CA ARG A 79 -1.98 0.07 -13.82
C ARG A 79 -2.30 1.49 -13.34
N GLY A 80 -1.69 1.90 -12.21
CA GLY A 80 -1.86 3.23 -11.61
C GLY A 80 -0.84 4.25 -12.10
N SER A 81 -0.71 5.35 -11.33
CA SER A 81 0.31 6.36 -11.61
C SER A 81 1.71 5.84 -11.29
N ARG A 82 2.72 6.36 -12.01
CA ARG A 82 4.15 6.05 -11.76
C ARG A 82 4.70 6.70 -10.48
N GLU A 83 3.89 7.36 -9.69
CA GLU A 83 4.27 7.84 -8.36
C GLU A 83 4.50 6.69 -7.37
N GLY A 84 4.03 5.48 -7.73
CA GLY A 84 4.16 4.29 -6.91
C GLY A 84 3.13 4.23 -5.77
N CYS A 85 3.46 3.52 -4.70
CA CYS A 85 2.64 3.43 -3.49
C CYS A 85 3.14 4.42 -2.44
N PHE A 86 2.26 5.28 -1.94
CA PHE A 86 2.63 6.26 -0.91
C PHE A 86 3.15 5.60 0.37
N LEU A 87 2.53 4.49 0.78
CA LEU A 87 3.02 3.73 1.94
C LEU A 87 4.44 3.20 1.73
N ILE A 88 4.71 2.54 0.58
CA ILE A 88 6.05 2.00 0.29
C ILE A 88 7.08 3.14 0.28
N ASN A 89 6.77 4.26 -0.38
CA ASN A 89 7.66 5.40 -0.42
C ASN A 89 7.98 5.90 1.00
N SER A 90 6.95 6.14 1.83
CA SER A 90 7.13 6.62 3.21
C SER A 90 7.85 5.58 4.09
N THR A 91 7.58 4.29 3.91
CA THR A 91 8.25 3.22 4.65
C THR A 91 9.73 3.18 4.36
N VAL A 92 10.13 3.23 3.07
CA VAL A 92 11.55 3.19 2.68
C VAL A 92 12.30 4.45 3.13
N GLU A 93 11.64 5.62 3.09
CA GLU A 93 12.26 6.89 3.49
C GLU A 93 12.41 7.01 5.01
N LEU A 94 11.42 6.59 5.80
CA LEU A 94 11.31 7.00 7.19
C LEU A 94 11.30 5.86 8.21
N ALA A 95 10.71 4.70 7.92
CA ALA A 95 10.52 3.64 8.91
C ALA A 95 11.81 3.19 9.63
N PRO A 96 13.01 3.23 9.01
CA PRO A 96 14.26 2.89 9.73
C PRO A 96 14.60 3.85 10.89
N HIS A 97 14.00 5.05 10.91
CA HIS A 97 14.31 6.10 11.88
C HIS A 97 13.06 6.68 12.56
N ASP A 98 11.87 6.15 12.24
CA ASP A 98 10.59 6.66 12.70
C ASP A 98 9.66 5.50 13.09
N SER A 99 9.56 5.24 14.38
CA SER A 99 8.78 4.13 14.93
C SER A 99 7.26 4.27 14.71
N GLU A 100 6.74 5.48 14.52
CA GLU A 100 5.32 5.70 14.25
C GLU A 100 4.99 5.35 12.80
N VAL A 101 5.85 5.74 11.85
CA VAL A 101 5.75 5.33 10.44
C VAL A 101 5.95 3.82 10.31
N GLU A 102 6.94 3.23 11.01
CA GLU A 102 7.12 1.78 11.08
C GLU A 102 5.82 1.07 11.55
N GLY A 103 5.25 1.54 12.65
CA GLY A 103 4.02 1.00 13.22
C GLY A 103 2.82 1.08 12.27
N LEU A 104 2.64 2.21 11.57
CA LEU A 104 1.59 2.38 10.55
C LEU A 104 1.79 1.43 9.37
N SER A 105 3.04 1.28 8.92
CA SER A 105 3.42 0.40 7.83
C SER A 105 3.15 -1.06 8.17
N ARG A 106 3.64 -1.53 9.31
CA ARG A 106 3.47 -2.89 9.79
C ARG A 106 2.00 -3.29 9.93
N ARG A 107 1.18 -2.46 10.58
CA ARG A 107 -0.27 -2.71 10.70
C ARG A 107 -0.97 -2.82 9.35
N HIS A 108 -0.58 -2.01 8.38
CA HIS A 108 -1.19 -2.11 7.05
C HIS A 108 -0.76 -3.37 6.30
N LEU A 109 0.53 -3.76 6.40
CA LEU A 109 1.03 -5.01 5.84
C LEU A 109 0.30 -6.22 6.43
N GLU A 110 0.11 -6.26 7.75
CA GLU A 110 -0.65 -7.30 8.45
C GLU A 110 -2.11 -7.39 7.94
N ARG A 111 -2.76 -6.25 7.71
CA ARG A 111 -4.13 -6.20 7.14
C ARG A 111 -4.19 -6.78 5.72
N LEU A 112 -3.22 -6.44 4.87
CA LEU A 112 -3.12 -6.97 3.50
C LEU A 112 -2.82 -8.46 3.50
N GLU A 113 -1.87 -8.90 4.33
CA GLU A 113 -1.54 -10.33 4.51
C GLU A 113 -2.79 -11.11 4.93
N GLY A 114 -3.50 -10.66 5.96
CA GLY A 114 -4.72 -11.32 6.45
C GLY A 114 -5.81 -11.42 5.38
N LEU A 115 -5.98 -10.40 4.55
CA LEU A 115 -6.94 -10.44 3.45
C LEU A 115 -6.55 -11.48 2.39
N LEU A 116 -5.28 -11.51 1.96
CA LEU A 116 -4.80 -12.48 0.98
C LEU A 116 -4.82 -13.91 1.53
N ALA A 117 -4.40 -14.12 2.79
CA ALA A 117 -4.45 -15.42 3.46
C ALA A 117 -5.90 -15.94 3.58
N GLY A 118 -6.84 -15.07 3.93
CA GLY A 118 -8.26 -15.42 3.97
C GLY A 118 -8.83 -15.83 2.61
N LEU A 119 -8.38 -15.20 1.51
CA LEU A 119 -8.77 -15.60 0.16
C LEU A 119 -8.18 -16.95 -0.24
N LEU A 120 -6.91 -17.21 0.10
CA LEU A 120 -6.25 -18.50 -0.12
C LEU A 120 -6.95 -19.62 0.65
N ALA A 121 -7.27 -19.39 1.92
CA ALA A 121 -7.98 -20.35 2.75
C ALA A 121 -9.37 -20.68 2.20
N ARG A 122 -10.14 -19.67 1.79
CA ARG A 122 -11.46 -19.86 1.15
C ARG A 122 -11.37 -20.63 -0.15
N GLN A 123 -10.33 -20.40 -0.95
CA GLN A 123 -10.11 -21.16 -2.21
C GLN A 123 -9.80 -22.63 -1.93
N ALA A 124 -9.05 -22.92 -0.85
CA ALA A 124 -8.73 -24.27 -0.44
C ALA A 124 -9.87 -24.97 0.33
N GLY A 125 -10.97 -24.26 0.64
CA GLY A 125 -12.07 -24.78 1.45
C GLY A 125 -11.71 -25.01 2.93
N GLY A 126 -10.70 -24.28 3.45
CA GLY A 126 -10.16 -24.42 4.79
C GLY A 126 -10.08 -23.11 5.57
N GLU A 127 -9.31 -23.14 6.63
CA GLU A 127 -8.98 -21.98 7.47
C GLU A 127 -7.57 -21.46 7.17
N VAL A 128 -7.26 -20.27 7.69
CA VAL A 128 -5.91 -19.69 7.56
C VAL A 128 -4.94 -20.48 8.42
N ASP A 129 -3.88 -20.98 7.81
CA ASP A 129 -2.78 -21.71 8.43
C ASP A 129 -1.43 -21.06 8.09
N GLU A 130 -0.32 -21.63 8.57
CA GLU A 130 1.02 -21.12 8.30
C GLU A 130 1.39 -21.15 6.81
N VAL A 131 0.87 -22.12 6.05
CA VAL A 131 1.15 -22.25 4.63
C VAL A 131 0.47 -21.12 3.85
N THR A 132 -0.82 -20.90 4.10
CA THR A 132 -1.59 -19.79 3.48
C THR A 132 -1.04 -18.43 3.88
N ALA A 133 -0.62 -18.24 5.15
CA ALA A 133 0.02 -17.02 5.59
C ALA A 133 1.38 -16.78 4.90
N ALA A 134 2.22 -17.81 4.77
CA ALA A 134 3.50 -17.70 4.07
C ALA A 134 3.30 -17.38 2.59
N ARG A 135 2.32 -17.99 1.93
CA ARG A 135 1.97 -17.70 0.53
C ARG A 135 1.45 -16.28 0.37
N ALA A 136 0.60 -15.81 1.29
CA ALA A 136 0.10 -14.43 1.30
C ALA A 136 1.25 -13.41 1.41
N ARG A 137 2.25 -13.66 2.28
CA ARG A 137 3.47 -12.83 2.38
C ARG A 137 4.25 -12.81 1.07
N GLY A 138 4.42 -13.97 0.44
CA GLY A 138 5.08 -14.08 -0.88
C GLY A 138 4.36 -13.28 -1.96
N LEU A 139 3.03 -13.40 -2.06
CA LEU A 139 2.20 -12.64 -2.99
C LEU A 139 2.28 -11.13 -2.73
N LEU A 140 2.26 -10.73 -1.46
CA LEU A 140 2.38 -9.32 -1.09
C LEU A 140 3.75 -8.74 -1.47
N ALA A 141 4.84 -9.49 -1.24
CA ALA A 141 6.19 -9.10 -1.64
C ALA A 141 6.30 -8.95 -3.17
N ILE A 142 5.72 -9.87 -3.95
CA ILE A 142 5.70 -9.79 -5.42
C ILE A 142 4.88 -8.57 -5.88
N ALA A 143 3.70 -8.34 -5.30
CA ALA A 143 2.88 -7.19 -5.64
C ALA A 143 3.59 -5.85 -5.36
N PHE A 144 4.29 -5.74 -4.24
CA PHE A 144 5.08 -4.54 -3.92
C PHE A 144 6.32 -4.41 -4.80
N GLY A 145 6.99 -5.53 -5.12
CA GLY A 145 8.06 -5.55 -6.12
C GLY A 145 7.59 -5.03 -7.47
N ALA A 146 6.43 -5.50 -7.96
CA ALA A 146 5.80 -5.02 -9.19
C ALA A 146 5.49 -3.51 -9.13
N CYS A 147 5.00 -3.00 -8.00
CA CYS A 147 4.75 -1.57 -7.80
C CYS A 147 6.05 -0.74 -7.92
N VAL A 148 7.14 -1.20 -7.32
CA VAL A 148 8.46 -0.54 -7.39
C VAL A 148 9.01 -0.58 -8.82
N MET A 149 8.91 -1.72 -9.51
CA MET A 149 9.33 -1.88 -10.91
C MET A 149 8.52 -0.97 -11.83
N HIS A 150 7.21 -0.86 -11.62
CA HIS A 150 6.36 0.08 -12.37
C HIS A 150 6.82 1.53 -12.18
N LYS A 151 7.08 1.94 -10.94
CA LYS A 151 7.64 3.26 -10.63
C LYS A 151 8.98 3.49 -11.31
N ALA A 152 9.85 2.49 -11.37
CA ALA A 152 11.15 2.53 -12.05
C ALA A 152 11.04 2.57 -13.59
N GLY A 153 9.85 2.38 -14.15
CA GLY A 153 9.61 2.45 -15.59
C GLY A 153 9.77 1.13 -16.33
N THR A 154 9.72 0.01 -15.60
CA THR A 154 9.68 -1.33 -16.22
C THR A 154 8.49 -1.43 -17.17
N ALA A 155 8.71 -2.07 -18.32
CA ALA A 155 7.66 -2.26 -19.34
C ALA A 155 6.46 -3.03 -18.75
N PRO A 156 5.21 -2.62 -19.07
CA PRO A 156 4.02 -3.27 -18.53
C PRO A 156 3.99 -4.79 -18.75
N ALA A 157 4.43 -5.27 -19.92
CA ALA A 157 4.50 -6.71 -20.21
C ALA A 157 5.39 -7.48 -19.23
N ALA A 158 6.55 -6.93 -18.86
CA ALA A 158 7.45 -7.57 -17.88
C ALA A 158 6.85 -7.59 -16.47
N ILE A 159 6.00 -6.61 -16.13
CA ILE A 159 5.26 -6.60 -14.87
C ILE A 159 4.13 -7.64 -14.90
N ASP A 160 3.42 -7.76 -16.02
CA ASP A 160 2.39 -8.79 -16.21
C ASP A 160 3.02 -10.19 -16.12
N ASP A 161 4.20 -10.41 -16.71
CA ASP A 161 4.96 -11.66 -16.60
C ASP A 161 5.35 -11.97 -15.15
N LEU A 162 5.80 -10.96 -14.38
CA LEU A 162 6.11 -11.11 -12.95
C LEU A 162 4.87 -11.53 -12.15
N LEU A 163 3.73 -10.90 -12.41
CA LEU A 163 2.48 -11.23 -11.72
C LEU A 163 1.98 -12.63 -12.12
N ALA A 164 2.15 -13.02 -13.39
CA ALA A 164 1.85 -14.38 -13.86
C ALA A 164 2.75 -15.44 -13.19
N ALA A 165 4.02 -15.13 -12.98
CA ALA A 165 4.95 -16.02 -12.25
C ALA A 165 4.56 -16.26 -10.78
N ALA A 166 3.68 -15.43 -10.20
CA ALA A 166 3.13 -15.63 -8.86
C ALA A 166 1.97 -16.65 -8.80
N GLU A 167 1.45 -17.12 -9.94
CA GLU A 167 0.33 -18.09 -10.02
C GLU A 167 0.52 -19.35 -9.15
N PRO A 168 1.70 -19.98 -9.02
CA PRO A 168 1.88 -21.12 -8.13
C PRO A 168 1.58 -20.82 -6.66
N LEU A 169 1.75 -19.56 -6.22
CA LEU A 169 1.41 -19.13 -4.87
C LEU A 169 -0.11 -18.89 -4.68
N MET A 170 -0.86 -18.81 -5.77
CA MET A 170 -2.31 -18.55 -5.77
C MET A 170 -3.16 -19.83 -5.83
N ARG A 171 -2.52 -21.03 -5.85
CA ARG A 171 -3.21 -22.32 -5.98
C ARG A 171 -3.30 -23.07 -4.62
#